data_ca4cc7fdd2d706dbc713d55f2da7fb25
#
_entry.id   ca4cc7fdd2d706dbc713d55f2da7fb25
#
_cell.length_a   1.000
_cell.length_b   1.000
_cell.length_c   1.000
_cell.angle_alpha   90.00
_cell.angle_beta   90.00
_cell.angle_gamma   90.00
#
_symmetry.space_group_name_H-M   'P 1'
#
loop_
_entity.id
_entity.type
_entity.pdbx_description
1 polymer ?
#
loop_
_entity_poly.entity_id
_entity_poly.type
_entity_poly.pdbx_seq_one_letter_code
_entity_poly.pdbx_strand_id
1 'polypeptide(L)' 'MDQITVPIDKQWLSVAEVASYMGVSAHVVTSMLRAGDMPGVKFGREWRVARADLESYLNQARRKLL' A
#
# COMPACT_ATOMS: atom_id res chain seq x y z
N MET A 1 2.07 -19.35 9.42
CA MET A 1 2.41 -18.78 9.10
C MET A 1 2.07 -17.84 9.14
N ASP A 2 2.33 -17.24 9.39
CA ASP A 2 1.88 -16.36 9.51
C ASP A 2 2.42 -15.22 9.18
N GLN A 3 3.32 -15.06 8.62
CA GLN A 3 3.90 -14.00 8.20
C GLN A 3 3.17 -13.44 7.07
N ILE A 4 2.89 -12.18 7.01
CA ILE A 4 2.30 -11.48 5.91
C ILE A 4 3.39 -11.10 4.95
N THR A 5 3.39 -11.73 3.81
CA THR A 5 4.31 -11.35 2.78
C THR A 5 3.48 -10.97 1.56
N VAL A 6 4.01 -10.08 0.75
CA VAL A 6 3.32 -9.63 -0.44
C VAL A 6 3.68 -10.52 -1.60
N PRO A 7 2.75 -11.33 -2.11
CA PRO A 7 3.05 -12.18 -3.25
C PRO A 7 3.37 -11.33 -4.47
N ILE A 8 4.36 -11.77 -5.20
CA ILE A 8 4.82 -11.03 -6.35
C ILE A 8 3.75 -10.84 -7.40
N ASP A 9 2.93 -11.86 -7.58
CA ASP A 9 1.92 -11.85 -8.64
C ASP A 9 0.56 -11.34 -8.19
N LYS A 10 0.43 -10.88 -6.96
CA LYS A 10 -0.85 -10.39 -6.48
C LYS A 10 -1.13 -9.00 -7.04
N GLN A 11 -2.31 -8.83 -7.62
CA GLN A 11 -2.69 -7.57 -8.26
C GLN A 11 -3.17 -6.51 -7.27
N TRP A 12 -3.91 -6.94 -6.24
CA TRP A 12 -4.48 -6.02 -5.26
C TRP A 12 -3.98 -6.37 -3.87
N LEU A 13 -3.57 -5.36 -3.13
CA LEU A 13 -2.99 -5.55 -1.82
C LEU A 13 -3.92 -4.98 -0.76
N SER A 14 -4.00 -5.66 0.38
CA SER A 14 -4.73 -5.15 1.53
C SER A 14 -3.88 -4.12 2.26
N VAL A 15 -4.52 -3.38 3.18
CA VAL A 15 -3.79 -2.44 4.02
C VAL A 15 -2.68 -3.15 4.79
N ALA A 16 -2.97 -4.34 5.33
CA ALA A 16 -1.97 -5.07 6.09
C ALA A 16 -0.78 -5.46 5.21
N GLU A 17 -1.04 -5.84 3.99
CA GLU A 17 0.03 -6.21 3.07
C GLU A 17 0.88 -5.01 2.69
N VAL A 18 0.24 -3.87 2.44
CA VAL A 18 0.97 -2.65 2.12
C VAL A 18 1.82 -2.21 3.30
N ALA A 19 1.24 -2.25 4.50
CA ALA A 19 1.95 -1.87 5.70
C ALA A 19 3.17 -2.75 5.92
N SER A 20 3.00 -4.05 5.75
CA SER A 20 4.09 -4.99 5.90
C SER A 20 5.18 -4.74 4.86
N TYR A 21 4.78 -4.49 3.64
CA TYR A 21 5.73 -4.23 2.56
C TYR A 21 6.54 -2.97 2.82
N MET A 22 5.88 -1.92 3.31
CA MET A 22 6.53 -0.64 3.54
C MET A 22 7.21 -0.55 4.90
N GLY A 23 6.93 -1.48 5.79
CA GLY A 23 7.52 -1.44 7.13
C GLY A 23 6.92 -0.39 8.02
N VAL A 24 5.64 -0.09 7.85
CA VAL A 24 4.93 0.88 8.68
C VAL A 24 3.68 0.23 9.25
N SER A 25 2.99 0.95 10.13
CA SER A 25 1.79 0.40 10.73
C SER A 25 0.61 0.51 9.76
N ALA A 26 -0.39 -0.34 9.99
CA ALA A 26 -1.61 -0.28 9.18
C ALA A 26 -2.30 1.05 9.35
N HIS A 27 -2.22 1.64 10.54
CA HIS A 27 -2.83 2.94 10.78
C HIS A 27 -2.22 4.02 9.89
N VAL A 28 -0.91 3.98 9.71
CA VAL A 28 -0.23 4.94 8.84
C VAL A 28 -0.73 4.79 7.41
N VAL A 29 -0.83 3.54 6.93
CA VAL A 29 -1.30 3.31 5.57
C VAL A 29 -2.73 3.82 5.40
N THR A 30 -3.61 3.51 6.36
CA THR A 30 -4.99 3.95 6.28
C THR A 30 -5.09 5.47 6.27
N SER A 31 -4.28 6.13 7.10
CA SER A 31 -4.27 7.59 7.13
C SER A 31 -3.84 8.17 5.80
N MET A 32 -2.84 7.59 5.17
CA MET A 32 -2.37 8.06 3.89
C MET A 32 -3.42 7.85 2.80
N LEU A 33 -4.13 6.74 2.86
CA LEU A 33 -5.19 6.48 1.89
C LEU A 33 -6.34 7.46 2.04
N ARG A 34 -6.72 7.75 3.29
CA ARG A 34 -7.80 8.70 3.53
C ARG A 34 -7.44 10.10 3.09
N ALA A 35 -6.19 10.46 3.26
CA ALA A 35 -5.73 11.79 2.89
C ALA A 35 -5.51 11.94 1.38
N GLY A 36 -5.55 10.84 0.65
CA GLY A 36 -5.28 10.89 -0.78
C GLY A 36 -3.80 10.95 -1.09
N ASP A 37 -2.95 10.69 -0.11
CA ASP A 37 -1.51 10.72 -0.33
C ASP A 37 -1.01 9.45 -1.01
N MET A 38 -1.80 8.39 -0.95
CA MET A 38 -1.42 7.12 -1.54
C MET A 38 -2.58 6.65 -2.40
N PRO A 39 -2.33 6.14 -3.60
CA PRO A 39 -3.40 5.66 -4.46
C PRO A 39 -4.03 4.40 -3.88
N GLY A 40 -5.33 4.36 -3.84
CA GLY A 40 -6.05 3.21 -3.36
C GLY A 40 -7.52 3.32 -3.68
N VAL A 41 -8.21 2.19 -3.59
CA VAL A 41 -9.64 2.12 -3.87
C VAL A 41 -10.32 1.52 -2.65
N LYS A 42 -11.44 2.11 -2.27
CA LYS A 42 -12.19 1.60 -1.14
C LYS A 42 -13.34 0.72 -1.65
N PHE A 43 -13.28 -0.53 -1.25
CA PHE A 43 -14.33 -1.51 -1.59
C PHE A 43 -15.11 -1.74 -0.31
N GLY A 44 -16.29 -1.13 -0.20
CA GLY A 44 -17.06 -1.23 1.02
C GLY A 44 -16.31 -0.57 2.18
N ARG A 45 -15.90 -1.37 3.13
CA ARG A 45 -15.18 -0.86 4.30
C ARG A 45 -13.70 -1.06 4.21
N GLU A 46 -13.23 -1.70 3.15
CA GLU A 46 -11.83 -2.08 3.08
C GLU A 46 -11.11 -1.40 1.95
N TRP A 47 -9.93 -0.94 2.25
CA TRP A 47 -9.07 -0.36 1.24
C TRP A 47 -8.29 -1.43 0.53
N ARG A 48 -8.06 -1.21 -0.77
CA ARG A 48 -7.17 -2.05 -1.56
C ARG A 48 -6.30 -1.15 -2.39
N VAL A 49 -5.06 -1.56 -2.58
CA VAL A 49 -4.10 -0.80 -3.36
C VAL A 49 -3.64 -1.67 -4.51
N ALA A 50 -3.77 -1.17 -5.73
CA ALA A 50 -3.29 -1.90 -6.89
C ALA A 50 -1.76 -1.95 -6.82
N ARG A 51 -1.22 -3.13 -7.06
CA ARG A 51 0.22 -3.31 -6.96
C ARG A 51 0.98 -2.37 -7.87
N ALA A 52 0.53 -2.21 -9.11
CA ALA A 52 1.20 -1.33 -10.04
C ALA A 52 1.17 0.12 -9.55
N ASP A 53 0.06 0.53 -8.95
CA ASP A 53 -0.05 1.89 -8.43
C ASP A 53 0.87 2.10 -7.25
N LEU A 54 0.99 1.09 -6.39
CA LEU A 54 1.89 1.20 -5.25
C LEU A 54 3.34 1.33 -5.71
N GLU A 55 3.72 0.53 -6.70
CA GLU A 55 5.08 0.60 -7.21
C GLU A 55 5.38 1.96 -7.81
N SER A 56 4.43 2.50 -8.55
CA SER A 56 4.59 3.81 -9.15
C SER A 56 4.71 4.89 -8.07
N TYR A 57 3.87 4.81 -7.05
CA TYR A 57 3.89 5.74 -5.94
C TYR A 57 5.25 5.72 -5.22
N LEU A 58 5.76 4.53 -4.95
CA LEU A 58 7.03 4.39 -4.25
C LEU A 58 8.20 4.88 -5.10
N ASN A 59 8.13 4.68 -6.40
CA ASN A 59 9.16 5.17 -7.29
C ASN A 59 9.18 6.70 -7.30
N GLN A 60 8.03 7.33 -7.31
CA GLN A 60 7.94 8.77 -7.26
C GLN A 60 8.45 9.32 -5.94
N ALA A 61 8.09 8.66 -4.83
CA ALA A 61 8.55 9.08 -3.52
C ALA A 61 10.06 8.98 -3.43
N ARG A 62 10.62 7.93 -3.99
CA ARG A 62 12.06 7.74 -3.98
C ARG A 62 12.77 8.83 -4.77
N ARG A 63 12.19 9.23 -5.90
CA ARG A 63 12.79 10.29 -6.70
C ARG A 63 12.83 11.61 -5.98
N LYS A 64 11.83 11.88 -5.16
CA LYS A 64 11.79 13.15 -4.43
C LYS A 64 12.88 13.25 -3.38
N LEU A 65 13.40 12.11 -2.95
CA LEU A 65 14.45 12.10 -1.95
C LEU A 65 15.85 12.30 -2.54
N LEU A 66 15.97 12.18 -3.83
CA LEU A 66 17.28 12.29 -4.48
C LEU A 66 17.60 13.75 -4.92
#